data_b6a484d08a15906ddd42bac96cda8bdf
#
_entry.id   b6a484d08a15906ddd42bac96cda8bdf
#
_cell.length_a   1.000
_cell.length_b   1.000
_cell.length_c   1.000
_cell.angle_alpha   90.00
_cell.angle_beta   90.00
_cell.angle_gamma   90.00
#
_symmetry.space_group_name_H-M   'P 1'
#
loop_
_entity.id
_entity.type
_entity.pdbx_description
1 polymer ?
#
loop_
_entity_poly.entity_id
_entity_poly.type
_entity_poly.pdbx_seq_one_letter_code
_entity_poly.pdbx_strand_id
1 'polypeptide(L)'
;MSTIEINQLKIEVADRVLVEIPHLLVSKKARIGIIGQNGLGKTTLMEVIAGAKEATSGTVTTQGKLAYIKQLSTDTSTKSGGEKTRKATQHAMRQNPSVLLADEPTSNLDVESVKHLERQWSDFHGALIIISHDRAFLDALCTEIWEIKNQKIHVYKGNYHAYLEQKQQQENQAELAYKEFKNKKKQLQAYQTHHEIEAGRIVKPGKRLNNKEASAFKAGKGTQQKKQHSTIKALEKRIERLGNVEKPHTTKPIKIITPDNRVIKKGNTILSAKETAYEIAGRKLFETKAFSIKAGDKVALIGENASGKTTFLKEIIQENPNLLCNPQAKIAYFDQELNGLNQTKSLLENISEISVQTKQVNREVLGSMHFKESDLHKEVRMLSGGERVKLLLSMLLLSDANFLILDEPTNYLDIYAMEALETLIKQFAGTVLFVSHDRTFVNHVAEQLLVIENNEMNFHRMTFAEYEESKAPSRITEEDKLILEMRMSEIAAKLMQPNLKPTEKAILEQDYQEIITKRQQFS
;
A
#
# COMPACT_ATOMS: atom_id res chain seq x y z
N MET A 1 -15.14 26.59 13.37
CA MET A 1 -16.46 25.95 13.47
C MET A 1 -16.34 24.57 12.82
N SER A 2 -16.73 23.51 13.53
CA SER A 2 -16.77 22.14 13.03
C SER A 2 -17.94 21.94 12.06
N THR A 3 -17.74 21.10 11.05
CA THR A 3 -18.79 20.74 10.09
C THR A 3 -19.42 19.39 10.45
N ILE A 4 -18.64 18.50 11.08
CA ILE A 4 -19.12 17.23 11.65
C ILE A 4 -18.61 17.13 13.08
N GLU A 5 -19.49 16.71 13.97
CA GLU A 5 -19.17 16.40 15.36
C GLU A 5 -19.66 15.00 15.69
N ILE A 6 -18.77 14.17 16.19
CA ILE A 6 -19.02 12.79 16.59
C ILE A 6 -18.81 12.69 18.08
N ASN A 7 -19.83 12.23 18.82
CA ASN A 7 -19.80 12.08 20.27
C ASN A 7 -20.21 10.69 20.70
N GLN A 8 -19.35 10.02 21.50
CA GLN A 8 -19.58 8.71 22.13
C GLN A 8 -20.06 7.66 21.12
N LEU A 9 -19.55 7.72 19.88
CA LEU A 9 -20.00 6.85 18.81
C LEU A 9 -19.45 5.43 18.99
N LYS A 10 -20.34 4.45 18.92
CA LYS A 10 -20.01 3.03 18.89
C LYS A 10 -20.73 2.37 17.71
N ILE A 11 -19.98 1.62 16.92
CA ILE A 11 -20.48 0.88 15.76
C ILE A 11 -20.21 -0.60 15.98
N GLU A 12 -21.25 -1.41 15.99
CA GLU A 12 -21.19 -2.86 16.13
C GLU A 12 -21.89 -3.54 14.94
N VAL A 13 -21.36 -4.68 14.53
CA VAL A 13 -21.96 -5.54 13.52
C VAL A 13 -21.83 -7.00 13.98
N ALA A 14 -22.95 -7.73 14.04
CA ALA A 14 -23.01 -9.12 14.48
C ALA A 14 -22.22 -9.35 15.80
N ASP A 15 -22.55 -8.56 16.83
CA ASP A 15 -21.96 -8.59 18.20
C ASP A 15 -20.44 -8.28 18.25
N ARG A 16 -19.88 -7.78 17.15
CA ARG A 16 -18.48 -7.34 17.10
C ARG A 16 -18.41 -5.82 17.05
N VAL A 17 -17.70 -5.22 18.00
CA VAL A 17 -17.37 -3.79 17.97
C VAL A 17 -16.38 -3.55 16.82
N LEU A 18 -16.74 -2.68 15.89
CA LEU A 18 -15.89 -2.26 14.78
C LEU A 18 -15.09 -1.03 15.14
N VAL A 19 -15.75 0.01 15.65
CA VAL A 19 -15.13 1.30 15.96
C VAL A 19 -15.79 1.94 17.18
N GLU A 20 -14.98 2.50 18.07
CA GLU A 20 -15.39 3.35 19.18
C GLU A 20 -14.70 4.71 19.09
N ILE A 21 -15.50 5.80 19.09
CA ILE A 21 -15.02 7.17 18.98
C ILE A 21 -15.59 7.99 20.14
N PRO A 22 -14.79 8.29 21.16
CA PRO A 22 -15.27 9.10 22.28
C PRO A 22 -15.70 10.50 21.86
N HIS A 23 -14.84 11.18 21.11
CA HIS A 23 -15.11 12.52 20.58
C HIS A 23 -14.22 12.80 19.37
N LEU A 24 -14.79 13.34 18.29
CA LEU A 24 -14.05 13.68 17.08
C LEU A 24 -14.72 14.87 16.37
N LEU A 25 -13.93 15.81 15.91
CA LEU A 25 -14.37 17.02 15.22
C LEU A 25 -13.78 17.12 13.83
N VAL A 26 -14.60 17.44 12.84
CA VAL A 26 -14.16 17.72 11.48
C VAL A 26 -14.35 19.20 11.18
N SER A 27 -13.29 19.86 10.78
CA SER A 27 -13.32 21.28 10.40
C SER A 27 -13.90 21.49 8.99
N LYS A 28 -14.33 22.73 8.66
CA LYS A 28 -14.99 23.07 7.39
C LYS A 28 -14.15 22.78 6.13
N LYS A 29 -12.82 22.81 6.24
CA LYS A 29 -11.90 22.59 5.11
C LYS A 29 -11.01 21.36 5.33
N ALA A 30 -11.43 20.45 6.21
CA ALA A 30 -10.66 19.25 6.50
C ALA A 30 -10.52 18.39 5.24
N ARG A 31 -9.35 17.78 5.08
CA ARG A 31 -8.99 16.82 4.03
C ARG A 31 -8.54 15.56 4.74
N ILE A 32 -9.45 14.61 4.91
CA ILE A 32 -9.24 13.44 5.75
C ILE A 32 -9.21 12.18 4.91
N GLY A 33 -8.12 11.42 5.04
CA GLY A 33 -8.01 10.07 4.48
C GLY A 33 -8.26 9.03 5.57
N ILE A 34 -9.23 8.14 5.38
CA ILE A 34 -9.50 7.02 6.29
C ILE A 34 -8.81 5.77 5.76
N ILE A 35 -7.92 5.20 6.56
CA ILE A 35 -7.18 3.98 6.25
C ILE A 35 -7.37 2.91 7.32
N GLY A 36 -7.08 1.69 6.98
CA GLY A 36 -7.18 0.54 7.90
C GLY A 36 -7.37 -0.76 7.15
N GLN A 37 -7.19 -1.89 7.83
CA GLN A 37 -7.40 -3.22 7.23
C GLN A 37 -8.85 -3.39 6.74
N ASN A 38 -9.05 -4.28 5.78
CA ASN A 38 -10.38 -4.61 5.31
C ASN A 38 -11.21 -5.26 6.43
N GLY A 39 -12.51 -4.95 6.47
CA GLY A 39 -13.42 -5.46 7.50
C GLY A 39 -13.35 -4.76 8.87
N LEU A 40 -12.57 -3.68 9.03
CA LEU A 40 -12.55 -2.88 10.26
C LEU A 40 -13.66 -1.81 10.35
N GLY A 41 -14.57 -1.77 9.37
CA GLY A 41 -15.73 -0.88 9.43
C GLY A 41 -15.53 0.50 8.84
N LYS A 42 -14.55 0.70 7.93
CA LYS A 42 -14.34 1.98 7.22
C LYS A 42 -15.62 2.45 6.52
N THR A 43 -16.17 1.63 5.62
CA THR A 43 -17.42 1.91 4.89
C THR A 43 -18.60 2.10 5.85
N THR A 44 -18.70 1.27 6.90
CA THR A 44 -19.77 1.40 7.90
C THR A 44 -19.69 2.75 8.64
N LEU A 45 -18.49 3.19 9.00
CA LEU A 45 -18.29 4.51 9.59
C LEU A 45 -18.76 5.63 8.65
N MET A 46 -18.42 5.54 7.35
CA MET A 46 -18.88 6.50 6.35
C MET A 46 -20.41 6.49 6.20
N GLU A 47 -21.04 5.33 6.20
CA GLU A 47 -22.48 5.18 6.14
C GLU A 47 -23.17 5.80 7.37
N VAL A 48 -22.60 5.62 8.56
CA VAL A 48 -23.10 6.24 9.79
C VAL A 48 -22.94 7.76 9.74
N ILE A 49 -21.80 8.29 9.31
CA ILE A 49 -21.59 9.73 9.13
C ILE A 49 -22.55 10.31 8.08
N ALA A 50 -22.83 9.56 7.02
CA ALA A 50 -23.77 9.94 5.98
C ALA A 50 -25.26 9.85 6.42
N GLY A 51 -25.53 9.28 7.60
CA GLY A 51 -26.91 9.03 8.07
C GLY A 51 -27.62 7.90 7.31
N ALA A 52 -26.87 7.10 6.52
CA ALA A 52 -27.42 5.96 5.77
C ALA A 52 -27.54 4.69 6.62
N LYS A 53 -26.86 4.66 7.77
CA LYS A 53 -26.91 3.58 8.76
C LYS A 53 -26.94 4.16 10.17
N GLU A 54 -27.68 3.52 11.07
CA GLU A 54 -27.71 3.91 12.47
C GLU A 54 -26.48 3.39 13.22
N ALA A 55 -25.98 4.21 14.15
CA ALA A 55 -24.96 3.79 15.09
C ALA A 55 -25.56 2.93 16.21
N THR A 56 -24.79 2.04 16.81
CA THR A 56 -25.22 1.27 17.98
C THR A 56 -25.44 2.19 19.19
N SER A 57 -24.59 3.20 19.36
CA SER A 57 -24.75 4.27 20.35
C SER A 57 -23.96 5.52 19.93
N GLY A 58 -24.26 6.65 20.58
CA GLY A 58 -23.61 7.93 20.30
C GLY A 58 -24.36 8.75 19.26
N THR A 59 -23.79 9.89 18.88
CA THR A 59 -24.42 10.84 17.95
C THR A 59 -23.40 11.38 16.95
N VAL A 60 -23.88 11.58 15.71
CA VAL A 60 -23.17 12.30 14.66
C VAL A 60 -24.00 13.49 14.25
N THR A 61 -23.44 14.68 14.37
CA THR A 61 -24.11 15.93 13.97
C THR A 61 -23.37 16.54 12.81
N THR A 62 -24.07 16.75 11.69
CA THR A 62 -23.49 17.36 10.48
C THR A 62 -24.13 18.71 10.21
N GLN A 63 -23.31 19.73 9.96
CA GLN A 63 -23.76 21.07 9.58
C GLN A 63 -23.65 21.26 8.06
N GLY A 64 -24.76 21.55 7.41
CA GLY A 64 -24.86 21.79 5.97
C GLY A 64 -25.19 20.54 5.15
N LYS A 65 -25.07 20.66 3.82
CA LYS A 65 -25.38 19.56 2.90
C LYS A 65 -24.24 18.57 2.84
N LEU A 66 -24.55 17.29 2.94
CA LEU A 66 -23.62 16.20 2.81
C LEU A 66 -23.91 15.43 1.51
N ALA A 67 -22.88 15.15 0.73
CA ALA A 67 -22.95 14.24 -0.40
C ALA A 67 -22.07 13.01 -0.11
N TYR A 68 -22.58 11.81 -0.48
CA TYR A 68 -21.87 10.56 -0.29
C TYR A 68 -21.74 9.80 -1.59
N ILE A 69 -20.51 9.60 -2.04
CA ILE A 69 -20.14 8.75 -3.17
C ILE A 69 -19.84 7.37 -2.59
N LYS A 70 -20.76 6.44 -2.76
CA LYS A 70 -20.61 5.04 -2.32
C LYS A 70 -19.65 4.30 -3.23
N GLN A 71 -18.99 3.28 -2.68
CA GLN A 71 -18.24 2.32 -3.47
C GLN A 71 -19.15 1.71 -4.55
N LEU A 72 -18.74 1.79 -5.80
CA LEU A 72 -19.52 1.29 -6.92
C LEU A 72 -19.45 -0.24 -6.90
N SER A 73 -20.58 -0.88 -6.65
CA SER A 73 -20.72 -2.33 -6.85
C SER A 73 -20.54 -2.67 -8.33
N THR A 74 -20.02 -3.87 -8.60
CA THR A 74 -19.85 -4.46 -9.94
C THR A 74 -21.20 -4.85 -10.57
N ASP A 75 -22.16 -3.93 -10.58
CA ASP A 75 -23.45 -4.17 -11.20
C ASP A 75 -23.32 -4.26 -12.72
N THR A 76 -24.04 -5.19 -13.29
CA THR A 76 -24.15 -5.64 -14.69
C THR A 76 -24.47 -4.59 -15.76
N SER A 77 -24.26 -3.29 -15.48
CA SER A 77 -24.46 -2.24 -16.46
C SER A 77 -23.25 -2.13 -17.40
N THR A 78 -23.52 -2.00 -18.69
CA THR A 78 -22.58 -1.89 -19.82
C THR A 78 -21.58 -0.71 -19.78
N LYS A 79 -21.54 0.09 -18.69
CA LYS A 79 -20.66 1.25 -18.56
C LYS A 79 -19.39 0.90 -17.79
N SER A 80 -18.25 1.43 -18.23
CA SER A 80 -16.97 1.24 -17.54
C SER A 80 -17.02 1.81 -16.12
N GLY A 81 -16.27 1.19 -15.18
CA GLY A 81 -16.18 1.64 -13.77
C GLY A 81 -15.83 3.13 -13.67
N GLY A 82 -14.89 3.61 -14.49
CA GLY A 82 -14.47 5.00 -14.54
C GLY A 82 -15.60 5.97 -14.94
N GLU A 83 -16.44 5.58 -15.89
CA GLU A 83 -17.57 6.41 -16.33
C GLU A 83 -18.64 6.55 -15.24
N LYS A 84 -18.85 5.47 -14.45
CA LYS A 84 -19.77 5.49 -13.30
C LYS A 84 -19.26 6.42 -12.19
N THR A 85 -17.98 6.30 -11.84
CA THR A 85 -17.33 7.16 -10.82
C THR A 85 -17.39 8.63 -11.23
N ARG A 86 -17.09 8.95 -12.49
CA ARG A 86 -17.15 10.32 -13.03
C ARG A 86 -18.56 10.91 -12.92
N LYS A 87 -19.60 10.13 -13.27
CA LYS A 87 -21.00 10.57 -13.14
C LYS A 87 -21.42 10.76 -11.68
N ALA A 88 -21.05 9.84 -10.79
CA ALA A 88 -21.35 9.95 -9.38
C ALA A 88 -20.69 11.20 -8.77
N THR A 89 -19.41 11.45 -9.09
CA THR A 89 -18.69 12.66 -8.67
C THR A 89 -19.35 13.94 -9.18
N GLN A 90 -19.68 14.00 -10.46
CA GLN A 90 -20.37 15.16 -11.03
C GLN A 90 -21.73 15.40 -10.39
N HIS A 91 -22.50 14.34 -10.12
CA HIS A 91 -23.77 14.44 -9.44
C HIS A 91 -23.63 14.96 -8.00
N ALA A 92 -22.66 14.44 -7.25
CA ALA A 92 -22.37 14.88 -5.88
C ALA A 92 -21.95 16.36 -5.84
N MET A 93 -21.04 16.78 -6.73
CA MET A 93 -20.55 18.16 -6.80
C MET A 93 -21.62 19.18 -7.22
N ARG A 94 -22.58 18.80 -8.10
CA ARG A 94 -23.70 19.66 -8.48
C ARG A 94 -24.62 20.03 -7.31
N GLN A 95 -24.62 19.25 -6.24
CA GLN A 95 -25.41 19.53 -5.05
C GLN A 95 -24.79 20.63 -4.17
N ASN A 96 -23.60 21.11 -4.52
CA ASN A 96 -22.81 22.09 -3.76
C ASN A 96 -22.71 21.70 -2.28
N PRO A 97 -22.16 20.52 -1.94
CA PRO A 97 -22.15 20.02 -0.58
C PRO A 97 -21.11 20.78 0.29
N SER A 98 -21.43 20.91 1.58
CA SER A 98 -20.47 21.37 2.59
C SER A 98 -19.50 20.26 3.04
N VAL A 99 -19.93 19.00 2.86
CA VAL A 99 -19.17 17.79 3.17
C VAL A 99 -19.31 16.81 2.02
N LEU A 100 -18.19 16.33 1.53
CA LEU A 100 -18.12 15.26 0.54
C LEU A 100 -17.49 14.03 1.19
N LEU A 101 -18.22 12.94 1.20
CA LEU A 101 -17.74 11.62 1.61
C LEU A 101 -17.53 10.77 0.35
N ALA A 102 -16.42 10.05 0.27
CA ALA A 102 -16.13 9.20 -0.86
C ALA A 102 -15.49 7.87 -0.42
N ASP A 103 -16.11 6.77 -0.82
CA ASP A 103 -15.65 5.42 -0.50
C ASP A 103 -15.05 4.77 -1.75
N GLU A 104 -13.73 4.57 -1.76
CA GLU A 104 -12.92 4.02 -2.85
C GLU A 104 -13.17 4.69 -4.22
N PRO A 105 -13.06 6.02 -4.34
CA PRO A 105 -13.39 6.74 -5.57
C PRO A 105 -12.40 6.47 -6.71
N THR A 106 -11.21 5.97 -6.41
CA THR A 106 -10.14 5.65 -7.37
C THR A 106 -10.23 4.24 -7.93
N SER A 107 -11.09 3.39 -7.36
CA SER A 107 -11.27 2.00 -7.82
C SER A 107 -11.68 1.95 -9.29
N ASN A 108 -10.98 1.13 -10.09
CA ASN A 108 -11.21 0.93 -11.53
C ASN A 108 -10.99 2.18 -12.40
N LEU A 109 -10.34 3.23 -11.89
CA LEU A 109 -9.90 4.38 -12.69
C LEU A 109 -8.48 4.15 -13.21
N ASP A 110 -8.22 4.58 -14.44
CA ASP A 110 -6.85 4.68 -14.95
C ASP A 110 -6.12 5.91 -14.37
N VAL A 111 -4.81 5.94 -14.53
CA VAL A 111 -3.92 6.97 -13.96
C VAL A 111 -4.36 8.39 -14.33
N GLU A 112 -4.77 8.62 -15.59
CA GLU A 112 -5.18 9.95 -16.04
C GLU A 112 -6.53 10.38 -15.43
N SER A 113 -7.47 9.44 -15.30
CA SER A 113 -8.75 9.69 -14.63
C SER A 113 -8.56 10.01 -13.14
N VAL A 114 -7.63 9.34 -12.47
CA VAL A 114 -7.27 9.63 -11.06
C VAL A 114 -6.67 11.05 -10.96
N LYS A 115 -5.71 11.41 -11.81
CA LYS A 115 -5.12 12.77 -11.84
C LYS A 115 -6.18 13.85 -12.09
N HIS A 116 -7.16 13.57 -12.95
CA HIS A 116 -8.26 14.50 -13.19
C HIS A 116 -9.14 14.69 -11.94
N LEU A 117 -9.43 13.59 -11.23
CA LEU A 117 -10.20 13.59 -9.99
C LEU A 117 -9.44 14.36 -8.88
N GLU A 118 -8.12 14.17 -8.78
CA GLU A 118 -7.25 14.91 -7.85
C GLU A 118 -7.36 16.42 -8.06
N ARG A 119 -7.22 16.89 -9.31
CA ARG A 119 -7.34 18.32 -9.64
C ARG A 119 -8.73 18.87 -9.29
N GLN A 120 -9.79 18.14 -9.63
CA GLN A 120 -11.15 18.56 -9.35
C GLN A 120 -11.43 18.66 -7.83
N TRP A 121 -10.88 17.75 -7.02
CA TRP A 121 -11.12 17.72 -5.58
C TRP A 121 -10.17 18.60 -4.77
N SER A 122 -9.01 18.95 -5.31
CA SER A 122 -8.13 19.96 -4.70
C SER A 122 -8.83 21.31 -4.58
N ASP A 123 -9.63 21.68 -5.59
CA ASP A 123 -10.38 22.94 -5.64
C ASP A 123 -11.69 22.91 -4.83
N PHE A 124 -12.06 21.79 -4.27
CA PHE A 124 -13.27 21.69 -3.48
C PHE A 124 -13.16 22.47 -2.16
N HIS A 125 -14.12 23.33 -1.85
CA HIS A 125 -14.05 24.26 -0.70
C HIS A 125 -14.68 23.72 0.60
N GLY A 126 -15.38 22.59 0.56
CA GLY A 126 -15.97 21.92 1.72
C GLY A 126 -15.00 20.97 2.43
N ALA A 127 -15.50 20.26 3.47
CA ALA A 127 -14.79 19.16 4.09
C ALA A 127 -14.84 17.92 3.19
N LEU A 128 -13.70 17.24 3.05
CA LEU A 128 -13.55 16.04 2.24
C LEU A 128 -13.07 14.89 3.11
N ILE A 129 -13.81 13.79 3.14
CA ILE A 129 -13.45 12.56 3.84
C ILE A 129 -13.42 11.42 2.82
N ILE A 130 -12.28 10.78 2.68
CA ILE A 130 -12.01 9.78 1.65
C ILE A 130 -11.59 8.47 2.30
N ILE A 131 -12.19 7.37 1.90
CA ILE A 131 -11.60 6.05 2.05
C ILE A 131 -10.93 5.75 0.72
N SER A 132 -9.63 5.49 0.73
CA SER A 132 -8.91 5.04 -0.46
C SER A 132 -7.73 4.16 -0.09
N HIS A 133 -7.44 3.23 -0.96
CA HIS A 133 -6.21 2.44 -0.94
C HIS A 133 -5.13 3.02 -1.85
N ASP A 134 -5.44 4.03 -2.68
CA ASP A 134 -4.47 4.76 -3.50
C ASP A 134 -3.69 5.75 -2.62
N ARG A 135 -2.44 5.39 -2.34
CA ARG A 135 -1.53 6.17 -1.48
C ARG A 135 -1.14 7.51 -2.09
N ALA A 136 -0.94 7.56 -3.40
CA ALA A 136 -0.62 8.80 -4.11
C ALA A 136 -1.80 9.78 -4.08
N PHE A 137 -3.03 9.26 -4.24
CA PHE A 137 -4.26 10.05 -4.14
C PHE A 137 -4.46 10.63 -2.74
N LEU A 138 -4.23 9.82 -1.69
CA LEU A 138 -4.28 10.30 -0.30
C LEU A 138 -3.18 11.33 -0.03
N ASP A 139 -1.99 11.13 -0.57
CA ASP A 139 -0.87 12.05 -0.38
C ASP A 139 -1.12 13.42 -1.05
N ALA A 140 -1.73 13.42 -2.22
CA ALA A 140 -2.05 14.65 -2.97
C ALA A 140 -3.18 15.47 -2.34
N LEU A 141 -4.17 14.83 -1.71
CA LEU A 141 -5.40 15.51 -1.28
C LEU A 141 -5.53 15.68 0.23
N CYS A 142 -4.99 14.75 1.04
CA CYS A 142 -5.26 14.72 2.47
C CYS A 142 -4.26 15.55 3.26
N THR A 143 -4.77 16.23 4.29
CA THR A 143 -3.98 16.95 5.29
C THR A 143 -4.04 16.30 6.66
N GLU A 144 -4.84 15.24 6.78
CA GLU A 144 -5.01 14.45 7.99
C GLU A 144 -5.35 13.00 7.61
N ILE A 145 -4.74 12.03 8.28
CA ILE A 145 -5.00 10.60 8.08
C ILE A 145 -5.61 10.01 9.36
N TRP A 146 -6.72 9.31 9.21
CA TRP A 146 -7.40 8.57 10.27
C TRP A 146 -7.15 7.07 10.08
N GLU A 147 -6.30 6.49 10.92
CA GLU A 147 -6.05 5.05 10.93
C GLU A 147 -7.03 4.36 11.86
N ILE A 148 -7.86 3.45 11.34
CA ILE A 148 -8.69 2.56 12.16
C ILE A 148 -7.86 1.35 12.57
N LYS A 149 -7.53 1.26 13.88
CA LYS A 149 -6.74 0.18 14.46
C LYS A 149 -7.22 -0.12 15.87
N ASN A 150 -7.35 -1.41 16.20
CA ASN A 150 -7.80 -1.86 17.54
C ASN A 150 -9.12 -1.17 17.98
N GLN A 151 -10.10 -1.09 17.08
CA GLN A 151 -11.43 -0.48 17.31
C GLN A 151 -11.40 1.04 17.60
N LYS A 152 -10.26 1.70 17.42
CA LYS A 152 -10.09 3.14 17.67
C LYS A 152 -9.62 3.85 16.41
N ILE A 153 -9.89 5.14 16.36
CA ILE A 153 -9.32 6.02 15.34
C ILE A 153 -8.07 6.68 15.92
N HIS A 154 -6.97 6.49 15.22
CA HIS A 154 -5.71 7.22 15.45
C HIS A 154 -5.58 8.31 14.41
N VAL A 155 -5.50 9.55 14.87
CA VAL A 155 -5.44 10.74 14.01
C VAL A 155 -3.99 11.15 13.83
N TYR A 156 -3.55 11.26 12.57
CA TYR A 156 -2.22 11.72 12.19
C TYR A 156 -2.36 12.99 11.35
N LYS A 157 -1.64 14.05 11.73
CA LYS A 157 -1.62 15.30 10.98
C LYS A 157 -0.61 15.22 9.83
N GLY A 158 -1.01 15.74 8.68
CA GLY A 158 -0.23 15.71 7.46
C GLY A 158 -0.84 14.80 6.39
N ASN A 159 -0.15 14.68 5.25
CA ASN A 159 -0.51 13.80 4.15
C ASN A 159 -0.11 12.35 4.44
N TYR A 160 -0.27 11.47 3.46
CA TYR A 160 0.06 10.06 3.63
C TYR A 160 1.55 9.82 3.92
N HIS A 161 2.44 10.59 3.28
CA HIS A 161 3.88 10.52 3.55
C HIS A 161 4.22 10.89 5.00
N ALA A 162 3.68 11.98 5.50
CA ALA A 162 3.86 12.41 6.90
C ALA A 162 3.31 11.38 7.90
N TYR A 163 2.19 10.69 7.56
CA TYR A 163 1.67 9.57 8.34
C TYR A 163 2.68 8.43 8.43
N LEU A 164 3.29 8.02 7.30
CA LEU A 164 4.30 6.95 7.28
C LEU A 164 5.51 7.29 8.16
N GLU A 165 6.00 8.52 8.09
CA GLU A 165 7.13 8.98 8.93
C GLU A 165 6.77 8.91 10.42
N GLN A 166 5.59 9.43 10.81
CA GLN A 166 5.13 9.40 12.20
C GLN A 166 4.98 7.95 12.69
N LYS A 167 4.42 7.07 11.87
CA LYS A 167 4.26 5.66 12.18
C LYS A 167 5.60 4.96 12.37
N GLN A 168 6.55 5.19 11.46
CA GLN A 168 7.90 4.62 11.56
C GLN A 168 8.62 5.10 12.83
N GLN A 169 8.46 6.38 13.20
CA GLN A 169 9.01 6.91 14.44
C GLN A 169 8.39 6.22 15.67
N GLN A 170 7.06 6.04 15.69
CA GLN A 170 6.38 5.33 16.78
C GLN A 170 6.83 3.87 16.89
N GLU A 171 6.98 3.17 15.78
CA GLU A 171 7.48 1.79 15.73
C GLU A 171 8.93 1.68 16.24
N ASN A 172 9.81 2.57 15.80
CA ASN A 172 11.19 2.64 16.27
C ASN A 172 11.26 2.91 17.78
N GLN A 173 10.44 3.85 18.30
CA GLN A 173 10.36 4.13 19.74
C GLN A 173 9.85 2.91 20.53
N ALA A 174 8.81 2.23 20.02
CA ALA A 174 8.28 1.02 20.65
C ALA A 174 9.32 -0.12 20.65
N GLU A 175 10.11 -0.26 19.59
CA GLU A 175 11.18 -1.26 19.52
C GLU A 175 12.30 -0.96 20.53
N LEU A 176 12.72 0.29 20.63
CA LEU A 176 13.71 0.72 21.62
C LEU A 176 13.20 0.47 23.05
N ALA A 177 11.98 0.90 23.35
CA ALA A 177 11.36 0.68 24.66
C ALA A 177 11.26 -0.81 25.01
N TYR A 178 10.90 -1.65 24.02
CA TYR A 178 10.87 -3.11 24.21
C TYR A 178 12.25 -3.71 24.44
N LYS A 179 13.28 -3.27 23.71
CA LYS A 179 14.67 -3.70 23.91
C LYS A 179 15.17 -3.32 25.31
N GLU A 180 14.92 -2.09 25.77
CA GLU A 180 15.26 -1.63 27.11
C GLU A 180 14.53 -2.43 28.21
N PHE A 181 13.23 -2.62 28.04
CA PHE A 181 12.44 -3.46 28.94
C PHE A 181 13.00 -4.87 29.04
N LYS A 182 13.29 -5.54 27.92
CA LYS A 182 13.83 -6.89 27.86
C LYS A 182 15.20 -6.97 28.55
N ASN A 183 16.08 -6.00 28.31
CA ASN A 183 17.40 -5.95 28.92
C ASN A 183 17.29 -5.77 30.45
N LYS A 184 16.45 -4.83 30.89
CA LYS A 184 16.22 -4.56 32.32
C LYS A 184 15.60 -5.75 33.03
N LYS A 185 14.63 -6.42 32.42
CA LYS A 185 14.02 -7.65 32.92
C LYS A 185 15.05 -8.77 33.07
N LYS A 186 15.90 -8.98 32.03
CA LYS A 186 16.98 -9.97 32.06
C LYS A 186 18.03 -9.67 33.14
N GLN A 187 18.41 -8.41 33.34
CA GLN A 187 19.31 -8.03 34.44
C GLN A 187 18.70 -8.33 35.82
N LEU A 188 17.46 -7.94 36.07
CA LEU A 188 16.80 -8.19 37.33
C LEU A 188 16.64 -9.69 37.63
N GLN A 189 16.30 -10.47 36.59
CA GLN A 189 16.24 -11.94 36.70
C GLN A 189 17.60 -12.55 37.02
N ALA A 190 18.68 -12.08 36.39
CA ALA A 190 20.03 -12.54 36.69
C ALA A 190 20.46 -12.19 38.13
N TYR A 191 20.13 -10.99 38.64
CA TYR A 191 20.33 -10.63 40.04
C TYR A 191 19.53 -11.52 40.99
N GLN A 192 18.26 -11.78 40.69
CA GLN A 192 17.42 -12.67 41.45
C GLN A 192 18.03 -14.08 41.57
N THR A 193 18.39 -14.69 40.43
CA THR A 193 19.01 -16.02 40.37
C THR A 193 20.35 -16.05 41.14
N HIS A 194 21.15 -15.00 41.07
CA HIS A 194 22.39 -14.92 41.86
C HIS A 194 22.12 -14.94 43.36
N HIS A 195 21.15 -14.13 43.84
CA HIS A 195 20.76 -14.10 45.26
C HIS A 195 20.10 -15.41 45.74
N GLU A 196 19.34 -16.09 44.87
CA GLU A 196 18.80 -17.42 45.17
C GLU A 196 19.92 -18.48 45.35
N ILE A 197 20.93 -18.46 44.45
CA ILE A 197 22.09 -19.36 44.55
C ILE A 197 22.89 -19.07 45.84
N GLU A 198 23.12 -17.80 46.17
CA GLU A 198 23.80 -17.41 47.42
C GLU A 198 23.00 -17.84 48.66
N ALA A 199 21.69 -17.60 48.67
CA ALA A 199 20.80 -18.06 49.76
C ALA A 199 20.86 -19.59 49.95
N GLY A 200 20.91 -20.34 48.84
CA GLY A 200 21.06 -21.81 48.88
C GLY A 200 22.43 -22.28 49.40
N ARG A 201 23.50 -21.52 49.16
CA ARG A 201 24.86 -21.83 49.66
C ARG A 201 24.98 -21.59 51.17
N ILE A 202 24.23 -20.64 51.72
CA ILE A 202 24.25 -20.32 53.18
C ILE A 202 23.71 -21.48 54.02
N VAL A 203 22.89 -22.38 53.46
CA VAL A 203 22.16 -23.45 54.19
C VAL A 203 22.99 -24.70 54.42
N LYS A 204 24.11 -24.94 53.74
CA LYS A 204 24.92 -26.16 53.91
C LYS A 204 25.98 -25.98 55.01
N PRO A 205 25.84 -26.56 56.21
CA PRO A 205 26.90 -26.57 57.23
C PRO A 205 28.02 -27.52 56.78
N GLY A 206 29.26 -27.09 56.95
CA GLY A 206 30.44 -27.96 56.78
C GLY A 206 30.39 -29.15 57.70
N LYS A 207 30.86 -30.33 57.25
CA LYS A 207 30.75 -31.65 57.92
C LYS A 207 31.52 -31.81 59.26
N ARG A 208 32.08 -30.74 59.88
CA ARG A 208 32.92 -30.78 61.08
C ARG A 208 32.68 -29.56 62.00
N LEU A 209 31.51 -29.47 62.62
CA LEU A 209 31.27 -28.44 63.66
C LEU A 209 30.69 -29.06 64.93
N ASN A 210 31.21 -28.64 66.10
CA ASN A 210 30.73 -29.04 67.42
C ASN A 210 29.38 -28.38 67.71
N ASN A 211 28.50 -29.00 68.52
CA ASN A 211 27.12 -28.59 68.74
C ASN A 211 26.91 -27.14 69.22
N LYS A 212 27.84 -26.53 69.94
CA LYS A 212 27.77 -25.15 70.40
C LYS A 212 28.15 -24.18 69.25
N GLU A 213 29.10 -24.51 68.40
CA GLU A 213 29.46 -23.74 67.21
C GLU A 213 28.41 -23.83 66.13
N ALA A 214 27.73 -24.97 66.05
CA ALA A 214 26.63 -25.13 65.07
C ALA A 214 25.39 -24.26 65.43
N SER A 215 25.13 -24.00 66.73
CA SER A 215 24.00 -23.14 67.16
C SER A 215 24.31 -21.65 66.98
N ALA A 216 25.53 -21.19 67.27
CA ALA A 216 25.96 -19.81 66.96
C ALA A 216 26.05 -19.51 65.46
N PHE A 217 26.48 -20.51 64.68
CA PHE A 217 26.53 -20.45 63.22
C PHE A 217 25.10 -20.40 62.61
N LYS A 218 24.11 -21.10 63.21
CA LYS A 218 22.70 -21.00 62.80
C LYS A 218 22.07 -19.62 63.06
N ALA A 219 22.39 -18.98 64.20
CA ALA A 219 21.82 -17.68 64.58
C ALA A 219 22.35 -16.54 63.65
N GLY A 220 23.64 -16.50 63.32
CA GLY A 220 24.21 -15.53 62.42
C GLY A 220 23.76 -15.71 60.97
N LYS A 221 23.63 -16.96 60.51
CA LYS A 221 23.13 -17.26 59.16
C LYS A 221 21.65 -16.99 58.99
N GLY A 222 20.81 -17.12 60.02
CA GLY A 222 19.38 -16.79 59.96
C GLY A 222 19.12 -15.33 59.61
N THR A 223 19.94 -14.41 60.11
CA THR A 223 19.83 -12.97 59.79
C THR A 223 20.27 -12.69 58.34
N GLN A 224 21.33 -13.33 57.87
CA GLN A 224 21.83 -13.18 56.50
C GLN A 224 20.87 -13.80 55.48
N GLN A 225 20.25 -14.92 55.78
CA GLN A 225 19.23 -15.57 54.99
C GLN A 225 17.94 -14.72 54.89
N LYS A 226 17.47 -14.13 56.01
CA LYS A 226 16.35 -13.18 56.01
C LYS A 226 16.62 -11.97 55.12
N LYS A 227 17.85 -11.44 55.12
CA LYS A 227 18.26 -10.30 54.27
C LYS A 227 18.23 -10.69 52.79
N GLN A 228 18.73 -11.88 52.45
CA GLN A 228 18.67 -12.38 51.05
C GLN A 228 17.22 -12.61 50.59
N HIS A 229 16.37 -13.20 51.37
CA HIS A 229 14.93 -13.37 51.05
C HIS A 229 14.20 -12.04 50.89
N SER A 230 14.52 -11.04 51.69
CA SER A 230 13.95 -9.70 51.57
C SER A 230 14.39 -9.04 50.25
N THR A 231 15.64 -9.22 49.83
CA THR A 231 16.19 -8.73 48.56
C THR A 231 15.51 -9.41 47.37
N ILE A 232 15.33 -10.74 47.41
CA ILE A 232 14.63 -11.51 46.38
C ILE A 232 13.19 -11.01 46.21
N LYS A 233 12.43 -10.85 47.31
CA LYS A 233 11.06 -10.28 47.26
C LYS A 233 11.02 -8.85 46.72
N ALA A 234 12.03 -8.03 47.03
CA ALA A 234 12.13 -6.69 46.49
C ALA A 234 12.38 -6.69 44.97
N LEU A 235 13.22 -7.63 44.47
CA LEU A 235 13.49 -7.83 43.06
C LEU A 235 12.25 -8.33 42.30
N GLU A 236 11.52 -9.29 42.89
CA GLU A 236 10.23 -9.79 42.35
C GLU A 236 9.23 -8.65 42.14
N LYS A 237 9.00 -7.84 43.19
CA LYS A 237 8.13 -6.66 43.11
C LYS A 237 8.61 -5.65 42.07
N ARG A 238 9.93 -5.54 41.87
CA ARG A 238 10.49 -4.63 40.85
C ARG A 238 10.30 -5.16 39.46
N ILE A 239 10.36 -6.49 39.26
CA ILE A 239 10.04 -7.16 37.96
C ILE A 239 8.55 -7.00 37.65
N GLU A 240 7.66 -7.23 38.65
CA GLU A 240 6.21 -7.01 38.49
C GLU A 240 5.87 -5.56 38.13
N ARG A 241 6.52 -4.58 38.76
CA ARG A 241 6.32 -3.14 38.47
C ARG A 241 6.82 -2.68 37.10
N LEU A 242 7.69 -3.47 36.45
CA LEU A 242 8.09 -3.16 35.06
C LEU A 242 6.92 -3.28 34.08
N GLY A 243 5.83 -3.97 34.47
CA GLY A 243 4.68 -4.19 33.63
C GLY A 243 4.99 -5.13 32.45
N ASN A 244 4.14 -5.10 31.46
CA ASN A 244 4.29 -5.86 30.24
C ASN A 244 4.35 -4.87 29.06
N VAL A 245 5.47 -4.77 28.39
CA VAL A 245 5.61 -4.02 27.14
C VAL A 245 5.34 -4.99 26.00
N GLU A 246 4.34 -4.71 25.19
CA GLU A 246 4.02 -5.55 24.03
C GLU A 246 5.21 -5.57 23.06
N LYS A 247 5.48 -6.76 22.54
CA LYS A 247 6.53 -6.91 21.52
C LYS A 247 6.04 -6.23 20.23
N PRO A 248 6.75 -5.21 19.72
CA PRO A 248 6.39 -4.61 18.44
C PRO A 248 6.45 -5.66 17.33
N HIS A 249 5.50 -5.60 16.42
CA HIS A 249 5.46 -6.45 15.23
C HIS A 249 6.55 -5.98 14.24
N THR A 250 7.76 -6.49 14.40
CA THR A 250 8.81 -6.31 13.38
C THR A 250 8.70 -7.41 12.34
N THR A 251 8.32 -7.06 11.15
CA THR A 251 8.36 -7.97 9.99
C THR A 251 9.83 -8.19 9.59
N LYS A 252 10.33 -9.39 9.84
CA LYS A 252 11.63 -9.79 9.29
C LYS A 252 11.49 -9.98 7.77
N PRO A 253 12.51 -9.64 6.97
CA PRO A 253 12.48 -9.93 5.54
C PRO A 253 12.31 -11.45 5.33
N ILE A 254 11.27 -11.81 4.58
CA ILE A 254 10.94 -13.20 4.26
C ILE A 254 11.82 -13.62 3.10
N LYS A 255 12.60 -14.69 3.27
CA LYS A 255 13.40 -15.26 2.18
C LYS A 255 12.57 -16.29 1.44
N ILE A 256 12.02 -15.91 0.30
CA ILE A 256 11.44 -16.86 -0.64
C ILE A 256 12.59 -17.50 -1.41
N ILE A 257 12.74 -18.82 -1.28
CA ILE A 257 13.81 -19.57 -1.93
C ILE A 257 13.29 -20.05 -3.28
N THR A 258 13.86 -19.56 -4.36
CA THR A 258 13.66 -20.17 -5.69
C THR A 258 14.72 -21.26 -5.86
N PRO A 259 14.36 -22.54 -6.07
CA PRO A 259 15.32 -23.61 -6.23
C PRO A 259 16.28 -23.33 -7.39
N ASP A 260 17.60 -23.53 -7.19
CA ASP A 260 18.67 -23.16 -8.15
C ASP A 260 18.49 -23.76 -9.55
N ASN A 261 17.91 -24.96 -9.65
CA ASN A 261 17.64 -25.63 -10.92
C ASN A 261 16.46 -25.03 -11.71
N ARG A 262 15.78 -24.02 -11.18
CA ARG A 262 14.58 -23.39 -11.78
C ARG A 262 14.80 -21.91 -12.10
N VAL A 263 15.92 -21.34 -11.70
CA VAL A 263 16.27 -19.96 -12.00
C VAL A 263 16.82 -19.89 -13.41
N ILE A 264 16.09 -19.27 -14.32
CA ILE A 264 16.65 -18.88 -15.62
C ILE A 264 17.75 -17.87 -15.32
N LYS A 265 18.97 -18.10 -15.85
CA LYS A 265 20.11 -17.20 -15.58
C LYS A 265 19.72 -15.76 -15.87
N LYS A 266 19.99 -14.87 -14.91
CA LYS A 266 19.75 -13.43 -15.04
C LYS A 266 20.38 -12.91 -16.34
N GLY A 267 19.62 -12.14 -17.13
CA GLY A 267 20.03 -11.64 -18.43
C GLY A 267 19.57 -12.47 -19.63
N ASN A 268 19.19 -13.75 -19.45
CA ASN A 268 18.56 -14.51 -20.53
C ASN A 268 17.16 -13.96 -20.83
N THR A 269 16.74 -14.07 -22.08
CA THR A 269 15.39 -13.65 -22.48
C THR A 269 14.36 -14.65 -21.94
N ILE A 270 13.34 -14.14 -21.25
CA ILE A 270 12.20 -14.95 -20.77
C ILE A 270 10.99 -14.79 -21.69
N LEU A 271 10.76 -13.60 -22.24
CA LEU A 271 9.71 -13.29 -23.19
C LEU A 271 10.29 -12.42 -24.31
N SER A 272 10.00 -12.78 -25.56
CA SER A 272 10.34 -11.98 -26.74
C SER A 272 9.06 -11.75 -27.56
N ALA A 273 8.77 -10.49 -27.87
CA ALA A 273 7.67 -10.11 -28.76
C ALA A 273 8.21 -9.68 -30.12
N LYS A 274 7.54 -10.12 -31.18
CA LYS A 274 7.75 -9.63 -32.55
C LYS A 274 6.85 -8.43 -32.79
N GLU A 275 7.21 -7.61 -33.77
CA GLU A 275 6.35 -6.54 -34.26
C GLU A 275 5.05 -7.13 -34.80
N THR A 276 3.91 -6.76 -34.18
CA THR A 276 2.60 -7.37 -34.48
C THR A 276 1.47 -6.43 -34.06
N ALA A 277 0.41 -6.38 -34.88
CA ALA A 277 -0.84 -5.74 -34.51
C ALA A 277 -1.77 -6.71 -33.76
N TYR A 278 -2.37 -6.22 -32.67
CA TYR A 278 -3.36 -6.96 -31.89
C TYR A 278 -4.75 -6.40 -32.15
N GLU A 279 -5.68 -7.29 -32.50
CA GLU A 279 -7.05 -6.95 -32.86
C GLU A 279 -8.06 -7.82 -32.10
N ILE A 280 -9.19 -7.25 -31.71
CA ILE A 280 -10.35 -7.98 -31.19
C ILE A 280 -11.57 -7.61 -32.01
N ALA A 281 -12.26 -8.62 -32.53
CA ALA A 281 -13.50 -8.46 -33.31
C ALA A 281 -13.34 -7.43 -34.46
N GLY A 282 -12.17 -7.39 -35.13
CA GLY A 282 -11.87 -6.48 -36.22
C GLY A 282 -11.52 -5.05 -35.80
N ARG A 283 -11.43 -4.78 -34.51
CA ARG A 283 -10.95 -3.51 -33.99
C ARG A 283 -9.49 -3.64 -33.57
N LYS A 284 -8.61 -2.84 -34.18
CA LYS A 284 -7.22 -2.71 -33.78
C LYS A 284 -7.15 -2.14 -32.36
N LEU A 285 -6.48 -2.86 -31.46
CA LEU A 285 -6.21 -2.42 -30.10
C LEU A 285 -4.90 -1.63 -30.05
N PHE A 286 -3.81 -2.28 -30.44
CA PHE A 286 -2.49 -1.65 -30.47
C PHE A 286 -1.54 -2.43 -31.38
N GLU A 287 -0.43 -1.81 -31.76
CA GLU A 287 0.73 -2.45 -32.39
C GLU A 287 1.89 -2.51 -31.40
N THR A 288 2.59 -3.64 -31.38
CA THR A 288 3.84 -3.76 -30.63
C THR A 288 5.04 -3.59 -31.58
N LYS A 289 6.05 -2.87 -31.11
CA LYS A 289 7.41 -3.00 -31.64
C LYS A 289 8.08 -4.24 -31.06
N ALA A 290 9.12 -4.75 -31.71
CA ALA A 290 9.88 -5.88 -31.17
C ALA A 290 10.56 -5.49 -29.84
N PHE A 291 10.36 -6.31 -28.80
CA PHE A 291 11.01 -6.11 -27.49
C PHE A 291 11.35 -7.45 -26.84
N SER A 292 12.14 -7.40 -25.77
CA SER A 292 12.45 -8.58 -24.96
C SER A 292 12.54 -8.25 -23.48
N ILE A 293 11.91 -9.10 -22.66
CA ILE A 293 12.00 -9.07 -21.19
C ILE A 293 13.06 -10.10 -20.77
N LYS A 294 13.91 -9.72 -19.83
CA LYS A 294 14.97 -10.58 -19.30
C LYS A 294 14.53 -11.28 -18.02
N ALA A 295 15.17 -12.41 -17.74
CA ALA A 295 14.94 -13.15 -16.50
C ALA A 295 15.35 -12.30 -15.28
N GLY A 296 14.42 -12.17 -14.35
CA GLY A 296 14.55 -11.36 -13.14
C GLY A 296 13.98 -9.94 -13.24
N ASP A 297 13.63 -9.47 -14.46
CA ASP A 297 13.05 -8.14 -14.65
C ASP A 297 11.67 -8.01 -13.97
N LYS A 298 11.37 -6.80 -13.47
CA LYS A 298 10.07 -6.41 -12.94
C LYS A 298 9.47 -5.37 -13.89
N VAL A 299 8.50 -5.79 -14.70
CA VAL A 299 7.94 -4.99 -15.78
C VAL A 299 6.49 -4.65 -15.49
N ALA A 300 6.15 -3.36 -15.48
CA ALA A 300 4.76 -2.92 -15.42
C ALA A 300 4.21 -2.66 -16.83
N LEU A 301 3.01 -3.17 -17.10
CA LEU A 301 2.23 -2.86 -18.29
C LEU A 301 1.19 -1.79 -17.94
N ILE A 302 1.36 -0.59 -18.47
CA ILE A 302 0.51 0.58 -18.21
C ILE A 302 -0.18 1.06 -19.48
N GLY A 303 -1.32 1.74 -19.33
CA GLY A 303 -2.12 2.28 -20.41
C GLY A 303 -3.55 2.56 -19.97
N GLU A 304 -4.31 3.26 -20.80
CA GLU A 304 -5.73 3.58 -20.52
C GLU A 304 -6.60 2.33 -20.33
N ASN A 305 -7.77 2.53 -19.74
CA ASN A 305 -8.76 1.45 -19.65
C ASN A 305 -9.21 0.99 -21.03
N ALA A 306 -9.38 -0.33 -21.20
CA ALA A 306 -9.70 -0.96 -22.48
C ALA A 306 -8.65 -0.78 -23.60
N SER A 307 -7.41 -0.43 -23.29
CA SER A 307 -6.30 -0.36 -24.25
C SER A 307 -5.77 -1.74 -24.69
N GLY A 308 -6.23 -2.84 -24.07
CA GLY A 308 -5.83 -4.20 -24.43
C GLY A 308 -4.80 -4.84 -23.47
N LYS A 309 -4.54 -4.29 -22.28
CA LYS A 309 -3.59 -4.82 -21.29
C LYS A 309 -3.86 -6.29 -20.94
N THR A 310 -5.06 -6.58 -20.45
CA THR A 310 -5.49 -7.96 -20.11
C THR A 310 -5.45 -8.89 -21.31
N THR A 311 -5.80 -8.40 -22.51
CA THR A 311 -5.70 -9.16 -23.75
C THR A 311 -4.26 -9.58 -24.01
N PHE A 312 -3.31 -8.65 -23.92
CA PHE A 312 -1.90 -8.94 -24.11
C PHE A 312 -1.38 -9.99 -23.11
N LEU A 313 -1.77 -9.90 -21.82
CA LEU A 313 -1.41 -10.91 -20.83
C LEU A 313 -1.98 -12.29 -21.18
N LYS A 314 -3.22 -12.36 -21.66
CA LYS A 314 -3.85 -13.61 -22.09
C LYS A 314 -3.17 -14.21 -23.32
N GLU A 315 -2.74 -13.40 -24.28
CA GLU A 315 -2.00 -13.84 -25.46
C GLU A 315 -0.65 -14.52 -25.10
N ILE A 316 0.01 -14.04 -24.03
CA ILE A 316 1.24 -14.71 -23.53
C ILE A 316 0.92 -16.10 -23.01
N ILE A 317 -0.20 -16.26 -22.29
CA ILE A 317 -0.61 -17.52 -21.67
C ILE A 317 -1.09 -18.53 -22.73
N GLN A 318 -1.73 -18.03 -23.79
CA GLN A 318 -2.24 -18.82 -24.91
C GLN A 318 -1.14 -19.19 -25.93
N GLU A 319 0.13 -18.88 -25.62
CA GLU A 319 1.29 -19.20 -26.45
C GLU A 319 1.19 -18.65 -27.89
N ASN A 320 0.76 -17.38 -28.02
CA ASN A 320 0.69 -16.70 -29.31
C ASN A 320 2.05 -16.81 -30.03
N PRO A 321 2.09 -17.23 -31.32
CA PRO A 321 3.34 -17.44 -32.07
C PRO A 321 4.22 -16.17 -32.23
N ASN A 322 3.66 -14.99 -32.00
CA ASN A 322 4.40 -13.74 -32.01
C ASN A 322 5.00 -13.38 -30.63
N LEU A 323 4.64 -14.14 -29.58
CA LEU A 323 5.12 -13.98 -28.19
C LEU A 323 5.87 -15.24 -27.79
N LEU A 324 7.19 -15.22 -27.92
CA LEU A 324 8.03 -16.40 -27.67
C LEU A 324 8.48 -16.40 -26.21
N CYS A 325 7.90 -17.29 -25.41
CA CYS A 325 8.35 -17.58 -24.06
C CYS A 325 9.52 -18.55 -24.05
N ASN A 326 10.45 -18.37 -23.12
CA ASN A 326 11.53 -19.33 -22.89
C ASN A 326 10.93 -20.70 -22.51
N PRO A 327 11.38 -21.81 -23.10
CA PRO A 327 10.85 -23.16 -22.76
C PRO A 327 11.00 -23.55 -21.28
N GLN A 328 11.91 -22.90 -20.55
CA GLN A 328 12.10 -23.12 -19.11
C GLN A 328 11.21 -22.19 -18.26
N ALA A 329 10.45 -21.29 -18.88
CA ALA A 329 9.54 -20.41 -18.15
C ALA A 329 8.37 -21.22 -17.58
N LYS A 330 8.19 -21.12 -16.27
CA LYS A 330 7.03 -21.63 -15.54
C LYS A 330 6.16 -20.45 -15.17
N ILE A 331 5.11 -20.25 -15.94
CA ILE A 331 4.21 -19.13 -15.80
C ILE A 331 3.20 -19.43 -14.70
N ALA A 332 3.03 -18.49 -13.76
CA ALA A 332 1.88 -18.42 -12.87
C ALA A 332 1.11 -17.15 -13.16
N TYR A 333 -0.18 -17.28 -13.41
CA TYR A 333 -1.06 -16.19 -13.78
C TYR A 333 -2.07 -15.89 -12.68
N PHE A 334 -2.13 -14.62 -12.30
CA PHE A 334 -3.16 -14.10 -11.43
C PHE A 334 -4.20 -13.38 -12.28
N ASP A 335 -5.44 -13.88 -12.29
CA ASP A 335 -6.58 -13.23 -12.89
C ASP A 335 -7.59 -12.74 -11.84
N GLN A 336 -8.50 -11.87 -12.26
CA GLN A 336 -9.53 -11.31 -11.38
C GLN A 336 -10.62 -12.31 -10.99
N GLU A 337 -10.73 -13.46 -11.68
CA GLU A 337 -11.76 -14.48 -11.43
C GLU A 337 -11.43 -15.40 -10.26
N LEU A 338 -10.22 -15.26 -9.67
CA LEU A 338 -9.74 -16.06 -8.54
C LEU A 338 -9.77 -17.58 -8.80
N ASN A 339 -9.51 -17.97 -10.06
CA ASN A 339 -9.39 -19.36 -10.43
C ASN A 339 -8.19 -20.02 -9.73
N GLY A 340 -8.37 -21.26 -9.27
CA GLY A 340 -7.32 -22.04 -8.61
C GLY A 340 -7.44 -22.19 -7.10
N LEU A 341 -8.44 -21.56 -6.44
CA LEU A 341 -8.72 -21.76 -5.01
C LEU A 341 -9.70 -22.92 -4.77
N ASN A 342 -9.29 -23.91 -3.97
CA ASN A 342 -10.21 -24.94 -3.51
C ASN A 342 -11.01 -24.41 -2.31
N GLN A 343 -12.31 -24.18 -2.53
CA GLN A 343 -13.22 -23.55 -1.58
C GLN A 343 -13.44 -24.37 -0.30
N THR A 344 -13.27 -25.72 -0.37
CA THR A 344 -13.56 -26.67 0.74
C THR A 344 -12.31 -26.97 1.58
N LYS A 345 -11.12 -26.59 1.11
CA LYS A 345 -9.86 -26.78 1.82
C LYS A 345 -9.52 -25.56 2.66
N SER A 346 -8.73 -25.78 3.71
CA SER A 346 -8.17 -24.68 4.51
C SER A 346 -7.12 -23.87 3.74
N LEU A 347 -6.73 -22.73 4.29
CA LEU A 347 -5.67 -21.88 3.72
C LEU A 347 -4.35 -22.67 3.61
N LEU A 348 -3.96 -23.36 4.70
CA LEU A 348 -2.72 -24.13 4.73
C LEU A 348 -2.73 -25.31 3.76
N GLU A 349 -3.85 -25.97 3.58
CA GLU A 349 -3.98 -27.08 2.62
C GLU A 349 -3.84 -26.58 1.19
N ASN A 350 -4.53 -25.49 0.82
CA ASN A 350 -4.40 -24.87 -0.50
C ASN A 350 -2.95 -24.50 -0.82
N ILE A 351 -2.25 -23.87 0.13
CA ILE A 351 -0.84 -23.50 -0.07
C ILE A 351 0.04 -24.74 -0.15
N SER A 352 -0.16 -25.72 0.74
CA SER A 352 0.71 -26.92 0.81
C SER A 352 0.68 -27.77 -0.47
N GLU A 353 -0.36 -27.67 -1.27
CA GLU A 353 -0.48 -28.41 -2.56
C GLU A 353 0.38 -27.80 -3.66
N ILE A 354 0.65 -26.51 -3.62
CA ILE A 354 1.33 -25.79 -4.70
C ILE A 354 2.73 -25.34 -4.26
N SER A 355 2.91 -25.06 -2.96
CA SER A 355 4.14 -24.50 -2.43
C SER A 355 5.32 -25.47 -2.50
N VAL A 356 6.44 -24.96 -2.97
CA VAL A 356 7.76 -25.63 -2.94
C VAL A 356 8.59 -25.20 -1.72
N GLN A 357 8.02 -24.36 -0.86
CA GLN A 357 8.69 -23.78 0.30
C GLN A 357 8.48 -24.61 1.56
N THR A 358 9.25 -24.30 2.61
CA THR A 358 9.05 -24.92 3.92
C THR A 358 7.75 -24.43 4.57
N LYS A 359 7.16 -25.26 5.45
CA LYS A 359 5.96 -24.87 6.22
C LYS A 359 6.14 -23.56 6.99
N GLN A 360 7.36 -23.27 7.43
CA GLN A 360 7.68 -22.02 8.13
C GLN A 360 7.56 -20.80 7.18
N VAL A 361 8.16 -20.87 5.98
CA VAL A 361 8.07 -19.81 4.98
C VAL A 361 6.62 -19.57 4.56
N ASN A 362 5.84 -20.65 4.37
CA ASN A 362 4.42 -20.54 4.04
C ASN A 362 3.65 -19.73 5.11
N ARG A 363 3.88 -20.02 6.40
CA ARG A 363 3.27 -19.26 7.49
C ARG A 363 3.76 -17.82 7.60
N GLU A 364 5.05 -17.58 7.35
CA GLU A 364 5.62 -16.24 7.34
C GLU A 364 5.02 -15.37 6.22
N VAL A 365 4.85 -15.93 5.01
CA VAL A 365 4.19 -15.24 3.88
C VAL A 365 2.73 -14.96 4.21
N LEU A 366 1.97 -15.93 4.72
CA LEU A 366 0.58 -15.70 5.14
C LEU A 366 0.49 -14.66 6.24
N GLY A 367 1.39 -14.69 7.22
CA GLY A 367 1.46 -13.69 8.29
C GLY A 367 1.77 -12.28 7.75
N SER A 368 2.64 -12.14 6.75
CA SER A 368 2.91 -10.84 6.11
C SER A 368 1.71 -10.29 5.36
N MET A 369 0.88 -11.16 4.81
CA MET A 369 -0.42 -10.82 4.20
C MET A 369 -1.53 -10.59 5.24
N HIS A 370 -1.15 -10.51 6.54
CA HIS A 370 -2.04 -10.26 7.67
C HIS A 370 -3.09 -11.35 7.95
N PHE A 371 -2.82 -12.60 7.60
CA PHE A 371 -3.58 -13.72 8.12
C PHE A 371 -3.13 -14.02 9.56
N LYS A 372 -4.10 -14.22 10.46
CA LYS A 372 -3.84 -14.65 11.84
C LYS A 372 -3.65 -16.17 11.87
N GLU A 373 -2.94 -16.67 12.89
CA GLU A 373 -2.79 -18.13 13.09
C GLU A 373 -4.14 -18.85 13.18
N SER A 374 -5.16 -18.20 13.75
CA SER A 374 -6.54 -18.72 13.82
C SER A 374 -7.22 -18.85 12.46
N ASP A 375 -6.74 -18.12 11.45
CA ASP A 375 -7.35 -18.10 10.12
C ASP A 375 -6.80 -19.22 9.23
N LEU A 376 -5.60 -19.71 9.52
CA LEU A 376 -4.89 -20.69 8.70
C LEU A 376 -5.63 -22.01 8.49
N HIS A 377 -6.50 -22.37 9.44
CA HIS A 377 -7.32 -23.59 9.40
C HIS A 377 -8.76 -23.35 8.92
N LYS A 378 -9.12 -22.10 8.57
CA LYS A 378 -10.44 -21.79 8.00
C LYS A 378 -10.53 -22.28 6.57
N GLU A 379 -11.71 -22.76 6.17
CA GLU A 379 -12.00 -23.07 4.79
C GLU A 379 -12.07 -21.80 3.93
N VAL A 380 -11.59 -21.88 2.70
CA VAL A 380 -11.52 -20.73 1.77
C VAL A 380 -12.89 -20.12 1.50
N ARG A 381 -13.99 -20.91 1.54
CA ARG A 381 -15.34 -20.38 1.39
C ARG A 381 -15.75 -19.37 2.47
N MET A 382 -15.12 -19.41 3.65
CA MET A 382 -15.37 -18.48 4.76
C MET A 382 -14.60 -17.16 4.62
N LEU A 383 -13.69 -17.06 3.65
CA LEU A 383 -12.90 -15.86 3.42
C LEU A 383 -13.68 -14.81 2.65
N SER A 384 -13.44 -13.54 3.00
CA SER A 384 -13.86 -12.38 2.20
C SER A 384 -13.15 -12.37 0.83
N GLY A 385 -13.69 -11.61 -0.13
CA GLY A 385 -13.08 -11.45 -1.45
C GLY A 385 -11.62 -11.02 -1.38
N GLY A 386 -11.29 -10.00 -0.58
CA GLY A 386 -9.92 -9.53 -0.40
C GLY A 386 -8.99 -10.57 0.25
N GLU A 387 -9.49 -11.38 1.21
CA GLU A 387 -8.70 -12.46 1.79
C GLU A 387 -8.43 -13.58 0.78
N ARG A 388 -9.35 -13.88 -0.11
CA ARG A 388 -9.13 -14.84 -1.21
C ARG A 388 -8.05 -14.34 -2.18
N VAL A 389 -8.06 -13.05 -2.52
CA VAL A 389 -7.00 -12.41 -3.32
C VAL A 389 -5.63 -12.56 -2.65
N LYS A 390 -5.53 -12.24 -1.35
CA LYS A 390 -4.29 -12.40 -0.57
C LYS A 390 -3.79 -13.84 -0.57
N LEU A 391 -4.69 -14.80 -0.40
CA LEU A 391 -4.35 -16.23 -0.41
C LEU A 391 -3.83 -16.66 -1.78
N LEU A 392 -4.53 -16.31 -2.88
CA LEU A 392 -4.11 -16.67 -4.23
C LEU A 392 -2.74 -16.06 -4.57
N LEU A 393 -2.51 -14.79 -4.26
CA LEU A 393 -1.20 -14.15 -4.45
C LEU A 393 -0.11 -14.86 -3.64
N SER A 394 -0.40 -15.25 -2.39
CA SER A 394 0.53 -16.03 -1.58
C SER A 394 0.87 -17.39 -2.22
N MET A 395 -0.14 -18.08 -2.77
CA MET A 395 0.04 -19.37 -3.46
C MET A 395 0.94 -19.23 -4.69
N LEU A 396 0.72 -18.20 -5.53
CA LEU A 396 1.54 -17.95 -6.71
C LEU A 396 3.00 -17.64 -6.35
N LEU A 397 3.22 -16.81 -5.34
CA LEU A 397 4.57 -16.46 -4.86
C LEU A 397 5.32 -17.65 -4.23
N LEU A 398 4.60 -18.60 -3.62
CA LEU A 398 5.15 -19.78 -2.98
C LEU A 398 5.27 -20.98 -3.92
N SER A 399 4.72 -20.89 -5.12
CA SER A 399 4.76 -21.93 -6.15
C SER A 399 6.16 -22.13 -6.74
N ASP A 400 6.28 -23.04 -7.68
CA ASP A 400 7.49 -23.29 -8.44
C ASP A 400 7.65 -22.40 -9.69
N ALA A 401 6.81 -21.36 -9.81
CA ALA A 401 6.86 -20.44 -10.92
C ALA A 401 8.14 -19.58 -10.90
N ASN A 402 8.65 -19.26 -12.08
CA ASN A 402 9.77 -18.35 -12.29
C ASN A 402 9.39 -17.13 -13.15
N PHE A 403 8.16 -17.12 -13.65
CA PHE A 403 7.55 -15.99 -14.36
C PHE A 403 6.14 -15.76 -13.84
N LEU A 404 5.93 -14.66 -13.11
CA LEU A 404 4.62 -14.25 -12.62
C LEU A 404 4.00 -13.25 -13.58
N ILE A 405 2.75 -13.48 -13.93
CA ILE A 405 1.91 -12.54 -14.69
C ILE A 405 0.75 -12.16 -13.80
N LEU A 406 0.64 -10.87 -13.46
CA LEU A 406 -0.34 -10.37 -12.50
C LEU A 406 -1.23 -9.32 -13.16
N ASP A 407 -2.53 -9.59 -13.25
CA ASP A 407 -3.53 -8.66 -13.80
C ASP A 407 -4.28 -7.96 -12.66
N GLU A 408 -3.95 -6.70 -12.40
CA GLU A 408 -4.51 -5.86 -11.33
C GLU A 408 -4.44 -6.51 -9.93
N PRO A 409 -3.26 -6.96 -9.45
CA PRO A 409 -3.14 -7.66 -8.17
C PRO A 409 -3.42 -6.77 -6.96
N THR A 410 -3.45 -5.46 -7.15
CA THR A 410 -3.72 -4.46 -6.12
C THR A 410 -5.20 -4.27 -5.83
N ASN A 411 -6.08 -4.71 -6.72
CA ASN A 411 -7.51 -4.64 -6.53
C ASN A 411 -7.95 -5.46 -5.30
N TYR A 412 -8.83 -4.89 -4.49
CA TYR A 412 -9.36 -5.49 -3.25
C TYR A 412 -8.36 -5.66 -2.10
N LEU A 413 -7.09 -5.27 -2.26
CA LEU A 413 -6.11 -5.26 -1.20
C LEU A 413 -6.19 -3.98 -0.38
N ASP A 414 -6.06 -4.10 0.95
CA ASP A 414 -5.83 -2.94 1.79
C ASP A 414 -4.35 -2.49 1.69
N ILE A 415 -4.08 -1.27 2.14
CA ILE A 415 -2.74 -0.66 2.06
C ILE A 415 -1.65 -1.57 2.66
N TYR A 416 -1.93 -2.25 3.76
CA TYR A 416 -0.95 -3.12 4.43
C TYR A 416 -0.65 -4.39 3.62
N ALA A 417 -1.67 -4.97 2.98
CA ALA A 417 -1.49 -6.12 2.10
C ALA A 417 -0.75 -5.72 0.82
N MET A 418 -0.98 -4.51 0.30
CA MET A 418 -0.21 -3.98 -0.84
C MET A 418 1.27 -3.80 -0.49
N GLU A 419 1.60 -3.22 0.66
CA GLU A 419 2.99 -3.09 1.14
C GLU A 419 3.68 -4.45 1.31
N ALA A 420 2.94 -5.44 1.83
CA ALA A 420 3.44 -6.80 1.93
C ALA A 420 3.69 -7.42 0.54
N LEU A 421 2.76 -7.25 -0.40
CA LEU A 421 2.89 -7.74 -1.77
C LEU A 421 4.10 -7.10 -2.49
N GLU A 422 4.28 -5.78 -2.37
CA GLU A 422 5.46 -5.07 -2.90
C GLU A 422 6.76 -5.68 -2.38
N THR A 423 6.83 -5.91 -1.06
CA THR A 423 8.00 -6.50 -0.42
C THR A 423 8.27 -7.91 -0.94
N LEU A 424 7.23 -8.73 -1.06
CA LEU A 424 7.33 -10.11 -1.54
C LEU A 424 7.74 -10.17 -3.01
N ILE A 425 7.17 -9.30 -3.88
CA ILE A 425 7.53 -9.25 -5.30
C ILE A 425 8.98 -8.77 -5.49
N LYS A 426 9.45 -7.79 -4.73
CA LYS A 426 10.85 -7.35 -4.75
C LYS A 426 11.82 -8.47 -4.36
N GLN A 427 11.43 -9.33 -3.43
CA GLN A 427 12.24 -10.46 -2.98
C GLN A 427 12.14 -11.69 -3.90
N PHE A 428 11.13 -11.75 -4.76
CA PHE A 428 10.94 -12.84 -5.70
C PHE A 428 12.05 -12.82 -6.75
N ALA A 429 12.84 -13.90 -6.86
CA ALA A 429 13.99 -13.96 -7.74
C ALA A 429 13.62 -14.12 -9.24
N GLY A 430 12.38 -14.52 -9.55
CA GLY A 430 11.88 -14.68 -10.92
C GLY A 430 11.47 -13.36 -11.56
N THR A 431 10.99 -13.45 -12.79
CA THR A 431 10.45 -12.32 -13.57
C THR A 431 9.01 -12.03 -13.17
N VAL A 432 8.63 -10.77 -13.17
CA VAL A 432 7.24 -10.36 -12.93
C VAL A 432 6.81 -9.38 -14.03
N LEU A 433 5.72 -9.71 -14.70
CA LEU A 433 4.99 -8.81 -15.58
C LEU A 433 3.64 -8.52 -14.94
N PHE A 434 3.32 -7.27 -14.70
CA PHE A 434 2.09 -6.93 -14.01
C PHE A 434 1.39 -5.71 -14.60
N VAL A 435 0.07 -5.71 -14.49
CA VAL A 435 -0.79 -4.54 -14.75
C VAL A 435 -1.23 -4.00 -13.40
N SER A 436 -1.09 -2.70 -13.19
CA SER A 436 -1.69 -2.03 -12.04
C SER A 436 -1.98 -0.55 -12.35
N HIS A 437 -3.06 -0.06 -11.77
CA HIS A 437 -3.42 1.37 -11.79
C HIS A 437 -2.89 2.12 -10.55
N ASP A 438 -2.35 1.41 -9.55
CA ASP A 438 -1.70 2.00 -8.38
C ASP A 438 -0.31 2.54 -8.75
N ARG A 439 -0.20 3.87 -8.87
CA ARG A 439 1.05 4.57 -9.21
C ARG A 439 2.17 4.29 -8.21
N THR A 440 1.84 4.19 -6.93
CA THR A 440 2.81 3.91 -5.88
C THR A 440 3.34 2.49 -5.99
N PHE A 441 2.45 1.52 -6.24
CA PHE A 441 2.83 0.14 -6.47
C PHE A 441 3.73 0.00 -7.71
N VAL A 442 3.36 0.65 -8.82
CA VAL A 442 4.18 0.66 -10.05
C VAL A 442 5.55 1.27 -9.77
N ASN A 443 5.63 2.44 -9.11
CA ASN A 443 6.90 3.09 -8.76
C ASN A 443 7.78 2.25 -7.85
N HIS A 444 7.19 1.51 -6.91
CA HIS A 444 7.96 0.72 -5.96
C HIS A 444 8.46 -0.60 -6.55
N VAL A 445 7.74 -1.18 -7.50
CA VAL A 445 7.99 -2.55 -7.98
C VAL A 445 8.63 -2.57 -9.36
N ALA A 446 8.18 -1.71 -10.28
CA ALA A 446 8.63 -1.74 -11.67
C ALA A 446 10.03 -1.16 -11.85
N GLU A 447 10.88 -1.89 -12.56
CA GLU A 447 12.18 -1.45 -13.04
C GLU A 447 12.13 -1.04 -14.52
N GLN A 448 11.10 -1.49 -15.24
CA GLN A 448 10.90 -1.27 -16.67
C GLN A 448 9.40 -1.16 -16.97
N LEU A 449 9.04 -0.55 -18.08
CA LEU A 449 7.65 -0.31 -18.47
C LEU A 449 7.36 -0.82 -19.87
N LEU A 450 6.17 -1.40 -20.03
CA LEU A 450 5.45 -1.54 -21.29
C LEU A 450 4.30 -0.55 -21.27
N VAL A 451 4.29 0.38 -22.22
CA VAL A 451 3.30 1.47 -22.25
C VAL A 451 2.45 1.34 -23.49
N ILE A 452 1.13 1.25 -23.32
CA ILE A 452 0.17 1.29 -24.43
C ILE A 452 -0.42 2.71 -24.50
N GLU A 453 -0.03 3.45 -25.53
CA GLU A 453 -0.52 4.79 -25.82
C GLU A 453 -0.72 4.99 -27.31
N ASN A 454 -1.74 5.75 -27.71
CA ASN A 454 -2.03 6.05 -29.12
C ASN A 454 -2.08 4.79 -30.02
N ASN A 455 -2.59 3.69 -29.49
CA ASN A 455 -2.63 2.36 -30.13
C ASN A 455 -1.25 1.78 -30.49
N GLU A 456 -0.20 2.19 -29.79
CA GLU A 456 1.15 1.61 -29.87
C GLU A 456 1.59 1.11 -28.49
N MET A 457 2.27 -0.05 -28.45
CA MET A 457 2.95 -0.56 -27.28
C MET A 457 4.45 -0.34 -27.40
N ASN A 458 5.00 0.44 -26.49
CA ASN A 458 6.41 0.75 -26.43
C ASN A 458 7.05 0.21 -25.14
N PHE A 459 8.26 -0.34 -25.26
CA PHE A 459 9.03 -0.85 -24.14
C PHE A 459 10.07 0.18 -23.70
N HIS A 460 10.03 0.57 -22.41
CA HIS A 460 10.91 1.56 -21.81
C HIS A 460 11.75 0.93 -20.70
N ARG A 461 13.08 1.08 -20.78
CA ARG A 461 14.02 0.63 -19.75
C ARG A 461 14.28 1.74 -18.74
N MET A 462 13.23 2.19 -18.11
CA MET A 462 13.24 3.23 -17.09
C MET A 462 12.12 2.97 -16.08
N THR A 463 12.23 3.58 -14.92
CA THR A 463 11.20 3.54 -13.86
C THR A 463 10.00 4.39 -14.27
N PHE A 464 8.87 4.20 -13.56
CA PHE A 464 7.67 4.99 -13.81
C PHE A 464 7.87 6.48 -13.48
N ALA A 465 8.65 6.80 -12.46
CA ALA A 465 9.00 8.19 -12.13
C ALA A 465 9.77 8.88 -13.26
N GLU A 466 10.81 8.23 -13.79
CA GLU A 466 11.60 8.74 -14.92
C GLU A 466 10.73 8.92 -16.17
N TYR A 467 9.78 8.00 -16.41
CA TYR A 467 8.85 8.09 -17.52
C TYR A 467 7.89 9.27 -17.38
N GLU A 468 7.31 9.49 -16.20
CA GLU A 468 6.44 10.64 -15.90
C GLU A 468 7.22 11.96 -16.04
N GLU A 469 8.46 12.01 -15.57
CA GLU A 469 9.33 13.17 -15.75
C GLU A 469 9.63 13.46 -17.24
N SER A 470 9.84 12.42 -18.04
CA SER A 470 10.08 12.56 -19.49
C SER A 470 8.87 13.10 -20.24
N LYS A 471 7.66 12.86 -19.72
CA LYS A 471 6.40 13.38 -20.26
C LYS A 471 6.03 14.77 -19.74
N ALA A 472 6.56 15.15 -18.60
CA ALA A 472 6.34 16.50 -18.11
C ALA A 472 6.85 17.48 -19.16
N PRO A 473 6.06 18.47 -19.58
CA PRO A 473 6.56 19.53 -20.46
C PRO A 473 7.82 20.08 -19.76
N SER A 474 8.91 20.12 -20.49
CA SER A 474 10.21 20.61 -19.98
C SER A 474 9.92 21.84 -19.13
N ARG A 475 10.21 21.77 -17.85
CA ARG A 475 10.10 22.94 -16.96
C ARG A 475 10.97 24.00 -17.57
N ILE A 476 10.32 24.94 -18.28
CA ILE A 476 11.01 26.11 -18.79
C ILE A 476 11.58 26.79 -17.55
N THR A 477 12.89 26.87 -17.50
CA THR A 477 13.58 27.61 -16.45
C THR A 477 13.16 29.08 -16.52
N GLU A 478 13.31 29.82 -15.44
CA GLU A 478 13.10 31.28 -15.50
C GLU A 478 13.98 31.93 -16.59
N GLU A 479 15.14 31.34 -16.87
CA GLU A 479 16.01 31.71 -17.97
C GLU A 479 15.36 31.51 -19.34
N ASP A 480 14.66 30.40 -19.59
CA ASP A 480 13.95 30.15 -20.84
C ASP A 480 12.78 31.12 -21.05
N LYS A 481 12.06 31.46 -19.94
CA LYS A 481 11.02 32.51 -20.01
C LYS A 481 11.60 33.86 -20.37
N LEU A 482 12.73 34.20 -19.75
CA LEU A 482 13.44 35.45 -20.05
C LEU A 482 13.94 35.48 -21.49
N ILE A 483 14.47 34.37 -22.00
CA ILE A 483 14.90 34.25 -23.44
C ILE A 483 13.71 34.41 -24.38
N LEU A 484 12.56 33.81 -24.08
CA LEU A 484 11.34 33.98 -24.87
C LEU A 484 10.84 35.43 -24.85
N GLU A 485 10.87 36.09 -23.69
CA GLU A 485 10.49 37.51 -23.57
C GLU A 485 11.46 38.44 -24.28
N MET A 486 12.75 38.18 -24.20
CA MET A 486 13.76 38.92 -24.99
C MET A 486 13.55 38.74 -26.50
N ARG A 487 13.28 37.52 -26.96
CA ARG A 487 13.02 37.22 -28.36
C ARG A 487 11.73 37.88 -28.87
N MET A 488 10.64 37.86 -28.05
CA MET A 488 9.42 38.60 -28.35
C MET A 488 9.66 40.11 -28.50
N SER A 489 10.44 40.68 -27.59
CA SER A 489 10.78 42.10 -27.59
C SER A 489 11.60 42.47 -28.80
N GLU A 490 12.55 41.60 -29.21
CA GLU A 490 13.38 41.81 -30.42
C GLU A 490 12.55 41.76 -31.70
N ILE A 491 11.64 40.79 -31.84
CA ILE A 491 10.76 40.67 -33.00
C ILE A 491 9.78 41.86 -33.05
N ALA A 492 9.20 42.25 -31.92
CA ALA A 492 8.33 43.42 -31.82
C ALA A 492 9.05 44.71 -32.25
N ALA A 493 10.32 44.89 -31.82
CA ALA A 493 11.13 46.03 -32.22
C ALA A 493 11.45 46.02 -33.73
N LYS A 494 11.70 44.86 -34.33
CA LYS A 494 11.90 44.72 -35.79
C LYS A 494 10.62 45.00 -36.54
N LEU A 495 9.46 44.57 -36.09
CA LEU A 495 8.15 44.85 -36.71
C LEU A 495 7.77 46.35 -36.72
N MET A 496 8.31 47.14 -35.81
CA MET A 496 8.09 48.59 -35.72
C MET A 496 8.97 49.42 -36.70
N GLN A 497 9.89 48.79 -37.44
CA GLN A 497 10.75 49.51 -38.37
C GLN A 497 9.97 49.95 -39.62
N PRO A 498 10.06 51.23 -40.05
CA PRO A 498 9.20 51.78 -41.11
C PRO A 498 9.54 51.30 -42.54
N ASN A 499 10.66 50.60 -42.76
CA ASN A 499 11.14 50.17 -44.08
C ASN A 499 11.19 48.65 -44.29
N LEU A 500 10.39 47.87 -43.57
CA LEU A 500 10.34 46.41 -43.72
C LEU A 500 9.66 46.02 -45.06
N LYS A 501 10.29 45.06 -45.76
CA LYS A 501 9.68 44.45 -46.94
C LYS A 501 8.47 43.60 -46.55
N PRO A 502 7.39 43.57 -47.38
CA PRO A 502 6.18 42.82 -47.04
C PRO A 502 6.41 41.32 -46.72
N THR A 503 7.39 40.68 -47.39
CA THR A 503 7.78 39.29 -47.16
C THR A 503 8.50 39.07 -45.83
N GLU A 504 9.35 40.00 -45.42
CA GLU A 504 10.06 39.94 -44.13
C GLU A 504 9.09 40.20 -42.96
N LYS A 505 8.12 41.07 -43.16
CA LYS A 505 7.08 41.38 -42.19
C LYS A 505 6.21 40.14 -41.90
N ALA A 506 5.78 39.41 -42.95
CA ALA A 506 4.97 38.20 -42.82
C ALA A 506 5.71 37.08 -42.04
N ILE A 507 7.02 36.91 -42.27
CA ILE A 507 7.84 35.92 -41.51
C ILE A 507 7.96 36.30 -40.04
N LEU A 508 8.24 37.57 -39.74
CA LEU A 508 8.34 38.04 -38.36
C LEU A 508 7.00 37.99 -37.61
N GLU A 509 5.87 38.21 -38.29
CA GLU A 509 4.54 38.05 -37.73
C GLU A 509 4.24 36.55 -37.39
N GLN A 510 4.66 35.65 -38.27
CA GLN A 510 4.54 34.21 -38.04
C GLN A 510 5.40 33.74 -36.83
N ASP A 511 6.68 34.16 -36.79
CA ASP A 511 7.58 33.87 -35.65
C ASP A 511 7.02 34.42 -34.34
N TYR A 512 6.43 35.61 -34.37
CA TYR A 512 5.80 36.21 -33.18
C TYR A 512 4.60 35.41 -32.69
N GLN A 513 3.75 34.93 -33.59
CA GLN A 513 2.61 34.09 -33.27
C GLN A 513 3.04 32.70 -32.71
N GLU A 514 4.11 32.12 -33.27
CA GLU A 514 4.66 30.88 -32.73
C GLU A 514 5.17 31.02 -31.29
N ILE A 515 5.83 32.14 -30.98
CA ILE A 515 6.32 32.41 -29.62
C ILE A 515 5.16 32.65 -28.65
N ILE A 516 4.10 33.38 -29.09
CA ILE A 516 2.89 33.56 -28.27
C ILE A 516 2.23 32.22 -27.99
N THR A 517 2.10 31.35 -28.99
CA THR A 517 1.51 30.03 -28.84
C THR A 517 2.32 29.17 -27.87
N LYS A 518 3.65 29.18 -27.98
CA LYS A 518 4.54 28.55 -27.02
C LYS A 518 4.35 29.12 -25.60
N ARG A 519 4.26 30.44 -25.44
CA ARG A 519 4.04 31.07 -24.13
C ARG A 519 2.71 30.69 -23.50
N GLN A 520 1.64 30.54 -24.30
CA GLN A 520 0.31 30.12 -23.81
C GLN A 520 0.25 28.62 -23.39
N GLN A 521 1.10 27.78 -23.98
CA GLN A 521 1.25 26.37 -23.57
C GLN A 521 1.98 26.23 -22.22
N PHE A 522 2.61 27.30 -21.73
CA PHE A 522 3.48 27.34 -20.57
C PHE A 522 3.00 28.30 -19.44
N SER A 523 1.81 28.88 -19.58
CA SER A 523 1.09 29.59 -18.53
C SER A 523 -0.01 28.71 -17.93
#